data_acdf42f88d1ad224e997bda723a739a7
#
_entry.id   acdf42f88d1ad224e997bda723a739a7
#
_cell.length_a   1.000
_cell.length_b   1.000
_cell.length_c   1.000
_cell.angle_alpha   90.00
_cell.angle_beta   90.00
_cell.angle_gamma   90.00
#
_symmetry.space_group_name_H-M   'P 1'
#
loop_
_entity.id
_entity.type
_entity.pdbx_description
1 polymer ?
#
loop_
_entity_poly.entity_id
_entity_poly.type
_entity_poly.pdbx_seq_one_letter_code
_entity_poly.pdbx_strand_id
1 'polypeptide(L)'
;MKNIITAFKEHKIFKHNRPWDINTMTFSADITTPPHYADTIEVLLCCDAKGDIYIGGNKFELGGTQIFYIPPRVVHSVFYKKCDGFVKVLKVNAEQLKPFFDIEEILRKENKTFLSLSSYLPYFDEMEYICDTFKTSTHCTEVCKCILDLFYRLIIQSDSANLETLKNDIHSHNLRKVILWTEQHLGEKISLQDAANLVGYEKHYFCNKFKNLT
;
A
#
# COMPACT_ATOMS: atom_id res chain seq x y z
N MET A 1 27.06 -14.73 2.92
CA MET A 1 26.41 -13.93 1.86
C MET A 1 25.12 -13.37 2.46
N LYS A 2 25.01 -12.06 2.67
CA LYS A 2 23.72 -11.46 3.05
C LYS A 2 22.84 -11.52 1.81
N ASN A 3 21.73 -12.26 1.88
CA ASN A 3 20.71 -12.24 0.84
C ASN A 3 20.23 -10.80 0.70
N ILE A 4 20.54 -10.17 -0.42
CA ILE A 4 19.97 -8.87 -0.76
C ILE A 4 18.55 -9.18 -1.19
N ILE A 5 17.60 -8.98 -0.28
CA ILE A 5 16.17 -9.04 -0.61
C ILE A 5 15.89 -7.73 -1.35
N THR A 6 15.72 -7.82 -2.66
CA THR A 6 15.28 -6.68 -3.47
C THR A 6 13.75 -6.72 -3.56
N ALA A 7 13.12 -5.54 -3.46
CA ALA A 7 11.68 -5.43 -3.69
C ALA A 7 11.34 -5.88 -5.11
N PHE A 8 10.22 -6.59 -5.26
CA PHE A 8 9.73 -7.04 -6.56
C PHE A 8 8.37 -6.39 -6.86
N LYS A 9 8.06 -6.28 -8.15
CA LYS A 9 6.73 -5.83 -8.59
C LYS A 9 5.74 -6.99 -8.50
N GLU A 10 4.68 -6.81 -7.72
CA GLU A 10 3.54 -7.74 -7.74
C GLU A 10 2.65 -7.43 -8.94
N HIS A 11 2.44 -8.42 -9.80
CA HIS A 11 1.49 -8.32 -10.90
C HIS A 11 0.15 -8.91 -10.48
N LYS A 12 -0.83 -8.04 -10.25
CA LYS A 12 -2.17 -8.48 -9.91
C LYS A 12 -3.05 -8.60 -11.15
N ILE A 13 -3.56 -9.81 -11.37
CA ILE A 13 -4.58 -10.07 -12.37
C ILE A 13 -5.94 -10.08 -11.66
N PHE A 14 -6.77 -9.09 -11.96
CA PHE A 14 -8.11 -9.01 -11.43
C PHE A 14 -9.04 -10.00 -12.15
N LYS A 15 -9.72 -10.83 -11.38
CA LYS A 15 -10.68 -11.82 -11.91
C LYS A 15 -11.93 -11.13 -12.42
N HIS A 16 -12.51 -11.65 -13.50
CA HIS A 16 -13.80 -11.22 -14.04
C HIS A 16 -13.92 -9.74 -14.39
N ASN A 17 -12.84 -9.10 -14.88
CA ASN A 17 -12.81 -7.64 -15.19
C ASN A 17 -13.22 -6.72 -14.04
N ARG A 18 -13.18 -7.19 -12.81
CA ARG A 18 -13.44 -6.35 -11.63
C ARG A 18 -12.22 -5.52 -11.30
N PRO A 19 -12.36 -4.22 -10.98
CA PRO A 19 -11.23 -3.38 -10.60
C PRO A 19 -10.78 -3.58 -9.14
N TRP A 20 -11.27 -4.61 -8.44
CA TRP A 20 -10.88 -4.95 -7.07
C TRP A 20 -10.72 -6.44 -6.85
N ASP A 21 -10.00 -6.78 -5.81
CA ASP A 21 -9.89 -8.13 -5.27
C ASP A 21 -9.81 -8.09 -3.74
N ILE A 22 -10.40 -9.08 -3.09
CA ILE A 22 -10.47 -9.15 -1.64
C ILE A 22 -10.01 -10.53 -1.19
N ASN A 23 -9.03 -10.55 -0.30
CA ASN A 23 -8.51 -11.77 0.31
C ASN A 23 -8.54 -11.66 1.84
N THR A 24 -8.79 -12.77 2.50
CA THR A 24 -8.66 -12.89 3.96
C THR A 24 -7.51 -13.83 4.28
N MET A 25 -6.62 -13.38 5.17
CA MET A 25 -5.47 -14.13 5.66
C MET A 25 -5.65 -14.44 7.14
N THR A 26 -5.39 -15.67 7.53
CA THR A 26 -5.31 -16.14 8.93
C THR A 26 -3.93 -16.74 9.18
N PHE A 27 -3.47 -16.77 10.43
CA PHE A 27 -2.06 -17.00 10.75
C PHE A 27 -1.86 -18.24 11.65
N SER A 28 -1.93 -19.43 11.06
CA SER A 28 -1.59 -20.69 11.74
C SER A 28 -0.08 -20.88 11.96
N ALA A 29 0.75 -20.09 11.28
CA ALA A 29 2.21 -20.06 11.39
C ALA A 29 2.70 -18.64 11.10
N ASP A 30 3.98 -18.37 11.39
CA ASP A 30 4.63 -17.13 10.97
C ASP A 30 4.70 -17.05 9.45
N ILE A 31 4.33 -15.89 8.89
CA ILE A 31 4.30 -15.64 7.45
C ILE A 31 5.06 -14.36 7.15
N THR A 32 5.94 -14.40 6.17
CA THR A 32 6.65 -13.21 5.67
C THR A 32 6.23 -12.92 4.24
N THR A 33 5.70 -11.73 4.00
CA THR A 33 5.56 -11.16 2.67
C THR A 33 6.81 -10.30 2.42
N PRO A 34 7.68 -10.70 1.47
CA PRO A 34 8.92 -9.96 1.22
C PRO A 34 8.63 -8.56 0.65
N PRO A 35 9.61 -7.65 0.65
CA PRO A 35 9.46 -6.32 0.08
C PRO A 35 8.96 -6.37 -1.37
N HIS A 36 7.83 -5.72 -1.64
CA HIS A 36 7.20 -5.66 -2.96
C HIS A 36 6.43 -4.35 -3.14
N TYR A 37 6.01 -4.08 -4.36
CA TYR A 37 5.10 -2.99 -4.72
C TYR A 37 4.15 -3.44 -5.83
N ALA A 38 3.03 -2.77 -5.95
CA ALA A 38 2.03 -3.02 -6.98
C ALA A 38 1.49 -1.71 -7.58
N ASP A 39 0.84 -1.80 -8.74
CA ASP A 39 0.11 -0.68 -9.34
C ASP A 39 -1.30 -0.52 -8.76
N THR A 40 -1.60 -1.23 -7.68
CA THR A 40 -2.88 -1.21 -6.98
C THR A 40 -2.82 -0.33 -5.74
N ILE A 41 -3.98 0.21 -5.37
CA ILE A 41 -4.22 0.65 -4.00
C ILE A 41 -4.43 -0.61 -3.17
N GLU A 42 -3.81 -0.67 -1.99
CA GLU A 42 -4.05 -1.74 -1.04
C GLU A 42 -4.57 -1.17 0.28
N VAL A 43 -5.63 -1.78 0.78
CA VAL A 43 -6.15 -1.50 2.13
C VAL A 43 -6.10 -2.79 2.93
N LEU A 44 -5.38 -2.73 4.04
CA LEU A 44 -5.27 -3.84 4.98
C LEU A 44 -6.12 -3.53 6.20
N LEU A 45 -7.11 -4.38 6.45
CA LEU A 45 -7.89 -4.36 7.70
C LEU A 45 -7.33 -5.43 8.61
N CYS A 46 -6.60 -5.02 9.63
CA CYS A 46 -5.98 -5.91 10.61
C CYS A 46 -6.88 -6.01 11.85
N CYS A 47 -7.21 -7.22 12.28
CA CYS A 47 -7.91 -7.49 13.50
C CYS A 47 -7.09 -8.47 14.34
N ASP A 48 -6.56 -7.99 15.45
CA ASP A 48 -5.70 -8.75 16.38
C ASP A 48 -4.53 -9.49 15.71
N ALA A 49 -4.17 -9.08 14.49
CA ALA A 49 -2.98 -9.55 13.82
C ALA A 49 -1.73 -9.10 14.59
N LYS A 50 -0.71 -9.95 14.63
CA LYS A 50 0.55 -9.66 15.33
C LYS A 50 1.71 -9.70 14.35
N GLY A 51 2.70 -8.86 14.59
CA GLY A 51 3.90 -8.77 13.77
C GLY A 51 4.30 -7.35 13.46
N ASP A 52 4.94 -7.16 12.31
CA ASP A 52 5.44 -5.86 11.87
C ASP A 52 5.09 -5.64 10.40
N ILE A 53 4.65 -4.44 10.07
CA ILE A 53 4.51 -3.99 8.68
C ILE A 53 5.48 -2.85 8.42
N TYR A 54 6.12 -2.91 7.26
CA TYR A 54 7.03 -1.87 6.77
C TYR A 54 6.42 -1.25 5.52
N ILE A 55 6.22 0.07 5.51
CA ILE A 55 5.63 0.79 4.39
C ILE A 55 6.49 2.01 4.08
N GLY A 56 7.05 2.09 2.88
CA GLY A 56 7.92 3.19 2.47
C GLY A 56 9.13 3.39 3.39
N GLY A 57 9.65 2.31 4.00
CA GLY A 57 10.77 2.33 4.94
C GLY A 57 10.39 2.63 6.40
N ASN A 58 9.11 2.85 6.69
CA ASN A 58 8.64 3.05 8.06
C ASN A 58 8.09 1.76 8.64
N LYS A 59 8.40 1.48 9.90
CA LYS A 59 7.96 0.30 10.63
C LYS A 59 6.74 0.62 11.49
N PHE A 60 5.73 -0.25 11.42
CA PHE A 60 4.55 -0.23 12.29
C PHE A 60 4.39 -1.60 12.94
N GLU A 61 4.07 -1.62 14.22
CA GLU A 61 3.73 -2.83 14.94
C GLU A 61 2.24 -3.15 14.73
N LEU A 62 1.94 -4.41 14.45
CA LEU A 62 0.57 -4.89 14.31
C LEU A 62 0.01 -5.30 15.66
N GLY A 63 -1.20 -4.81 15.98
CA GLY A 63 -1.91 -5.14 17.21
C GLY A 63 -3.28 -4.48 17.29
N GLY A 64 -4.27 -5.18 17.84
CA GLY A 64 -5.65 -4.69 17.90
C GLY A 64 -6.27 -4.49 16.52
N THR A 65 -7.15 -3.51 16.40
CA THR A 65 -7.83 -3.17 15.15
C THR A 65 -7.13 -2.00 14.47
N GLN A 66 -6.61 -2.22 13.26
CA GLN A 66 -5.86 -1.22 12.48
C GLN A 66 -6.26 -1.28 11.01
N ILE A 67 -6.27 -0.12 10.35
CA ILE A 67 -6.43 -0.02 8.90
C ILE A 67 -5.18 0.63 8.33
N PHE A 68 -4.57 -0.02 7.34
CA PHE A 68 -3.46 0.54 6.57
C PHE A 68 -3.91 0.78 5.13
N TYR A 69 -3.65 1.99 4.65
CA TYR A 69 -3.80 2.35 3.24
C TYR A 69 -2.42 2.44 2.61
N ILE A 70 -2.17 1.67 1.56
CA ILE A 70 -0.91 1.63 0.84
C ILE A 70 -1.16 2.14 -0.58
N PRO A 71 -0.61 3.31 -0.95
CA PRO A 71 -0.74 3.86 -2.30
C PRO A 71 -0.06 2.96 -3.35
N PRO A 72 -0.42 3.10 -4.63
CA PRO A 72 0.30 2.43 -5.71
C PRO A 72 1.80 2.72 -5.69
N ARG A 73 2.61 1.71 -6.00
CA ARG A 73 4.07 1.79 -6.11
C ARG A 73 4.81 2.17 -4.82
N VAL A 74 4.16 2.02 -3.68
CA VAL A 74 4.85 2.14 -2.39
C VAL A 74 5.36 0.76 -1.99
N VAL A 75 6.68 0.66 -1.79
CA VAL A 75 7.32 -0.58 -1.34
C VAL A 75 6.87 -0.88 0.08
N HIS A 76 6.40 -2.09 0.28
CA HIS A 76 5.98 -2.56 1.60
C HIS A 76 6.32 -4.05 1.78
N SER A 77 6.41 -4.46 3.04
CA SER A 77 6.61 -5.84 3.45
C SER A 77 5.94 -6.09 4.78
N VAL A 78 5.55 -7.33 5.04
CA VAL A 78 4.88 -7.67 6.29
C VAL A 78 5.47 -8.95 6.86
N PHE A 79 5.67 -8.94 8.17
CA PHE A 79 5.96 -10.13 8.94
C PHE A 79 4.81 -10.37 9.91
N TYR A 80 4.02 -11.39 9.64
CA TYR A 80 2.93 -11.84 10.52
C TYR A 80 3.44 -12.94 11.45
N LYS A 81 3.19 -12.80 12.72
CA LYS A 81 3.36 -13.85 13.72
C LYS A 81 2.11 -14.74 13.79
N LYS A 82 2.30 -15.99 14.12
CA LYS A 82 1.18 -16.89 14.45
C LYS A 82 0.29 -16.25 15.51
N CYS A 83 -1.00 -16.14 15.22
CA CYS A 83 -2.03 -15.60 16.11
C CYS A 83 -3.42 -16.01 15.64
N ASP A 84 -4.43 -15.76 16.47
CA ASP A 84 -5.84 -16.00 16.13
C ASP A 84 -6.47 -14.80 15.37
N GLY A 85 -5.69 -13.74 15.14
CA GLY A 85 -6.11 -12.60 14.36
C GLY A 85 -6.23 -12.87 12.87
N PHE A 86 -6.75 -11.90 12.13
CA PHE A 86 -6.86 -11.97 10.68
C PHE A 86 -6.52 -10.63 10.01
N VAL A 87 -6.24 -10.69 8.72
CA VAL A 87 -6.10 -9.50 7.87
C VAL A 87 -6.95 -9.69 6.63
N LYS A 88 -7.84 -8.74 6.34
CA LYS A 88 -8.51 -8.62 5.05
C LYS A 88 -7.74 -7.63 4.18
N VAL A 89 -7.39 -8.05 2.99
CA VAL A 89 -6.65 -7.25 2.01
C VAL A 89 -7.57 -6.92 0.86
N LEU A 90 -7.91 -5.63 0.72
CA LEU A 90 -8.61 -5.10 -0.44
C LEU A 90 -7.57 -4.50 -1.39
N LYS A 91 -7.48 -5.04 -2.60
CA LYS A 91 -6.67 -4.48 -3.69
C LYS A 91 -7.56 -3.85 -4.72
N VAL A 92 -7.27 -2.61 -5.12
CA VAL A 92 -8.09 -1.85 -6.08
C VAL A 92 -7.22 -1.30 -7.20
N ASN A 93 -7.67 -1.43 -8.43
CA ASN A 93 -6.99 -0.88 -9.59
C ASN A 93 -7.15 0.65 -9.62
N ALA A 94 -6.09 1.37 -9.28
CA ALA A 94 -6.09 2.83 -9.19
C ALA A 94 -6.40 3.50 -10.53
N GLU A 95 -5.88 2.99 -11.65
CA GLU A 95 -6.08 3.58 -12.98
C GLU A 95 -7.55 3.46 -13.44
N GLN A 96 -8.22 2.37 -13.11
CA GLN A 96 -9.64 2.21 -13.43
C GLN A 96 -10.55 3.11 -12.58
N LEU A 97 -10.12 3.50 -11.38
CA LEU A 97 -10.85 4.43 -10.52
C LEU A 97 -10.56 5.90 -10.83
N LYS A 98 -9.41 6.20 -11.41
CA LYS A 98 -8.92 7.56 -11.64
C LYS A 98 -9.92 8.50 -12.33
N PRO A 99 -10.73 8.08 -13.34
CA PRO A 99 -11.74 8.96 -13.93
C PRO A 99 -12.82 9.43 -12.96
N PHE A 100 -13.04 8.68 -11.88
CA PHE A 100 -14.08 8.97 -10.87
C PHE A 100 -13.49 9.58 -9.60
N PHE A 101 -12.22 9.23 -9.30
CA PHE A 101 -11.60 9.55 -8.03
C PHE A 101 -10.07 9.44 -8.15
N ASP A 102 -9.41 10.57 -8.26
CA ASP A 102 -7.95 10.60 -8.21
C ASP A 102 -7.47 10.66 -6.76
N ILE A 103 -7.30 9.48 -6.17
CA ILE A 103 -6.87 9.36 -4.78
C ILE A 103 -5.46 9.92 -4.56
N GLU A 104 -4.59 9.84 -5.56
CA GLU A 104 -3.23 10.39 -5.45
C GLU A 104 -3.27 11.91 -5.38
N GLU A 105 -4.16 12.54 -6.16
CA GLU A 105 -4.35 14.00 -6.11
C GLU A 105 -4.92 14.43 -4.76
N ILE A 106 -5.89 13.69 -4.21
CA ILE A 106 -6.48 13.99 -2.91
C ILE A 106 -5.46 13.86 -1.81
N LEU A 107 -4.72 12.75 -1.75
CA LEU A 107 -3.66 12.55 -0.76
C LEU A 107 -2.60 13.64 -0.85
N ARG A 108 -2.24 14.05 -2.07
CA ARG A 108 -1.28 15.15 -2.30
C ARG A 108 -1.81 16.49 -1.79
N LYS A 109 -3.09 16.80 -2.05
CA LYS A 109 -3.73 18.04 -1.55
C LYS A 109 -3.79 18.07 -0.04
N GLU A 110 -4.10 16.93 0.58
CA GLU A 110 -4.13 16.76 2.04
C GLU A 110 -2.74 16.58 2.67
N ASN A 111 -1.67 16.64 1.86
CA ASN A 111 -0.29 16.39 2.29
C ASN A 111 -0.09 15.04 2.99
N LYS A 112 -0.84 14.01 2.57
CA LYS A 112 -0.84 12.67 3.12
C LYS A 112 -0.19 11.71 2.13
N THR A 113 0.85 11.00 2.55
CA THR A 113 1.51 9.98 1.72
C THR A 113 1.04 8.57 2.03
N PHE A 114 0.47 8.38 3.22
CA PHE A 114 0.05 7.09 3.73
C PHE A 114 -0.91 7.30 4.92
N LEU A 115 -1.84 6.38 5.11
CA LEU A 115 -2.78 6.40 6.23
C LEU A 115 -2.61 5.13 7.08
N SER A 116 -2.26 5.31 8.37
CA SER A 116 -2.47 4.30 9.39
C SER A 116 -3.58 4.80 10.31
N LEU A 117 -4.66 4.05 10.39
CA LEU A 117 -5.78 4.37 11.26
C LEU A 117 -5.83 3.31 12.35
N SER A 118 -5.31 3.64 13.54
CA SER A 118 -5.58 2.85 14.73
C SER A 118 -6.91 3.29 15.33
N SER A 119 -7.82 2.33 15.56
CA SER A 119 -9.06 2.51 16.34
C SER A 119 -10.27 3.21 15.71
N TYR A 120 -10.44 3.25 14.38
CA TYR A 120 -11.72 3.70 13.79
C TYR A 120 -12.67 2.52 13.57
N LEU A 121 -13.17 1.94 14.66
CA LEU A 121 -14.09 0.80 14.67
C LEU A 121 -15.28 0.92 13.70
N PRO A 122 -16.01 2.06 13.61
CA PRO A 122 -17.16 2.16 12.69
C PRO A 122 -16.78 1.93 11.22
N TYR A 123 -15.63 2.42 10.79
CA TYR A 123 -15.16 2.22 9.41
C TYR A 123 -14.62 0.83 9.17
N PHE A 124 -14.08 0.17 10.19
CA PHE A 124 -13.66 -1.21 10.09
C PHE A 124 -14.82 -2.13 9.79
N ASP A 125 -15.91 -2.02 10.54
CA ASP A 125 -17.13 -2.84 10.35
C ASP A 125 -17.75 -2.60 8.97
N GLU A 126 -17.77 -1.34 8.52
CA GLU A 126 -18.27 -0.98 7.19
C GLU A 126 -17.38 -1.56 6.08
N MET A 127 -16.04 -1.46 6.21
CA MET A 127 -15.10 -2.06 5.27
C MET A 127 -15.24 -3.58 5.25
N GLU A 128 -15.39 -4.19 6.41
CA GLU A 128 -15.59 -5.63 6.52
C GLU A 128 -16.87 -6.05 5.82
N TYR A 129 -17.97 -5.35 6.05
CA TYR A 129 -19.24 -5.58 5.38
C TYR A 129 -19.12 -5.43 3.85
N ILE A 130 -18.46 -4.37 3.38
CA ILE A 130 -18.20 -4.15 1.95
C ILE A 130 -17.39 -5.31 1.38
N CYS A 131 -16.31 -5.69 2.06
CA CYS A 131 -15.45 -6.79 1.62
C CYS A 131 -16.22 -8.11 1.50
N ASP A 132 -17.04 -8.43 2.47
CA ASP A 132 -17.78 -9.69 2.49
C ASP A 132 -18.94 -9.70 1.50
N THR A 133 -19.70 -8.59 1.42
CA THR A 133 -20.87 -8.47 0.54
C THR A 133 -20.46 -8.46 -0.93
N PHE A 134 -19.38 -7.77 -1.27
CA PHE A 134 -18.99 -7.57 -2.66
C PHE A 134 -17.92 -8.53 -3.17
N LYS A 135 -17.45 -9.46 -2.35
CA LYS A 135 -16.45 -10.47 -2.75
C LYS A 135 -16.85 -11.24 -4.00
N THR A 136 -18.15 -11.50 -4.18
CA THR A 136 -18.72 -12.22 -5.31
C THR A 136 -19.57 -11.36 -6.24
N SER A 137 -19.71 -10.06 -5.95
CA SER A 137 -20.57 -9.16 -6.73
C SER A 137 -20.02 -8.96 -8.15
N THR A 138 -20.95 -8.90 -9.11
CA THR A 138 -20.70 -8.53 -10.50
C THR A 138 -21.10 -7.07 -10.79
N HIS A 139 -21.69 -6.38 -9.83
CA HIS A 139 -22.16 -4.99 -9.96
C HIS A 139 -21.01 -4.00 -9.75
N CYS A 140 -20.12 -3.88 -10.75
CA CYS A 140 -18.88 -3.13 -10.66
C CYS A 140 -19.08 -1.66 -10.28
N THR A 141 -20.07 -0.99 -10.85
CA THR A 141 -20.30 0.45 -10.62
C THR A 141 -20.69 0.75 -9.18
N GLU A 142 -21.60 -0.04 -8.62
CA GLU A 142 -22.09 0.12 -7.25
C GLU A 142 -20.98 -0.15 -6.24
N VAL A 143 -20.22 -1.21 -6.45
CA VAL A 143 -19.07 -1.55 -5.58
C VAL A 143 -18.00 -0.47 -5.64
N CYS A 144 -17.65 0.03 -6.84
CA CYS A 144 -16.70 1.12 -6.98
C CYS A 144 -17.17 2.38 -6.23
N LYS A 145 -18.44 2.73 -6.30
CA LYS A 145 -19.01 3.88 -5.55
C LYS A 145 -18.85 3.70 -4.05
N CYS A 146 -19.18 2.52 -3.51
CA CYS A 146 -19.01 2.23 -2.09
C CYS A 146 -17.54 2.32 -1.64
N ILE A 147 -16.61 1.75 -2.42
CA ILE A 147 -15.17 1.83 -2.14
C ILE A 147 -14.69 3.27 -2.17
N LEU A 148 -15.14 4.06 -3.16
CA LEU A 148 -14.75 5.47 -3.29
C LEU A 148 -15.30 6.32 -2.14
N ASP A 149 -16.57 6.14 -1.77
CA ASP A 149 -17.18 6.84 -0.66
C ASP A 149 -16.45 6.55 0.66
N LEU A 150 -16.09 5.29 0.85
CA LEU A 150 -15.29 4.88 2.00
C LEU A 150 -13.92 5.54 2.01
N PHE A 151 -13.18 5.53 0.89
CA PHE A 151 -11.88 6.19 0.80
C PHE A 151 -12.00 7.70 1.05
N TYR A 152 -13.01 8.34 0.46
CA TYR A 152 -13.28 9.75 0.68
C TYR A 152 -13.47 10.05 2.17
N ARG A 153 -14.32 9.28 2.85
CA ARG A 153 -14.56 9.44 4.28
C ARG A 153 -13.30 9.17 5.11
N LEU A 154 -12.56 8.11 4.82
CA LEU A 154 -11.30 7.79 5.50
C LEU A 154 -10.26 8.91 5.35
N ILE A 155 -10.15 9.52 4.16
CA ILE A 155 -9.17 10.56 3.89
C ILE A 155 -9.58 11.90 4.46
N ILE A 156 -10.84 12.31 4.28
CA ILE A 156 -11.33 13.64 4.63
C ILE A 156 -11.71 13.75 6.11
N GLN A 157 -12.37 12.72 6.66
CA GLN A 157 -12.87 12.74 8.04
C GLN A 157 -11.84 12.26 9.07
N SER A 158 -10.72 11.71 8.62
CA SER A 158 -9.65 11.36 9.52
C SER A 158 -9.04 12.64 10.09
N ASP A 159 -9.48 13.00 11.30
CA ASP A 159 -8.88 14.09 12.06
C ASP A 159 -7.36 13.89 12.17
N SER A 160 -6.64 14.96 11.94
CA SER A 160 -5.17 15.03 11.96
C SER A 160 -4.53 14.54 13.28
N ALA A 161 -5.32 14.33 14.32
CA ALA A 161 -4.85 13.88 15.63
C ALA A 161 -4.58 12.38 15.75
N ASN A 162 -5.13 11.54 14.84
CA ASN A 162 -4.97 10.07 14.86
C ASN A 162 -4.25 9.51 13.62
N LEU A 163 -3.80 10.39 12.75
CA LEU A 163 -2.97 10.02 11.61
C LEU A 163 -1.52 10.14 12.05
N GLU A 164 -0.84 9.02 12.23
CA GLU A 164 0.60 9.01 12.04
C GLU A 164 0.86 9.32 10.56
N THR A 165 0.75 10.61 10.22
CA THR A 165 1.26 11.10 8.96
C THR A 165 2.76 10.82 8.99
N LEU A 166 3.18 9.84 8.21
CA LEU A 166 4.57 9.76 7.84
C LEU A 166 4.96 11.13 7.36
N LYS A 167 5.88 11.76 8.07
CA LYS A 167 6.53 13.00 7.61
C LYS A 167 6.84 12.76 6.16
N ASN A 168 6.39 13.64 5.26
CA ASN A 168 6.62 13.58 3.82
C ASN A 168 8.00 13.03 3.56
N ASP A 169 8.08 11.72 3.37
CA ASP A 169 9.36 11.12 3.17
C ASP A 169 9.71 11.32 1.70
N ILE A 170 10.44 12.41 1.47
CA ILE A 170 10.99 12.76 0.16
C ILE A 170 11.70 11.54 -0.46
N HIS A 171 12.20 10.63 0.38
CA HIS A 171 12.86 9.42 -0.04
C HIS A 171 11.88 8.38 -0.62
N SER A 172 10.70 8.22 -0.03
CA SER A 172 9.64 7.34 -0.57
C SER A 172 9.13 7.88 -1.91
N HIS A 173 8.95 9.20 -2.03
CA HIS A 173 8.60 9.84 -3.29
C HIS A 173 9.69 9.62 -4.37
N ASN A 174 10.94 9.81 -4.01
CA ASN A 174 12.07 9.60 -4.91
C ASN A 174 12.21 8.14 -5.32
N LEU A 175 11.98 7.19 -4.41
CA LEU A 175 11.96 5.76 -4.74
C LEU A 175 10.88 5.43 -5.77
N ARG A 176 9.64 5.92 -5.59
CA ARG A 176 8.56 5.76 -6.57
C ARG A 176 8.93 6.32 -7.94
N LYS A 177 9.55 7.50 -7.98
CA LYS A 177 10.03 8.12 -9.22
C LYS A 177 11.06 7.26 -9.93
N VAL A 178 12.01 6.68 -9.19
CA VAL A 178 13.02 5.76 -9.75
C VAL A 178 12.37 4.48 -10.28
N ILE A 179 11.43 3.88 -9.54
CA ILE A 179 10.70 2.69 -9.97
C ILE A 179 9.99 2.95 -11.30
N LEU A 180 9.20 4.02 -11.38
CA LEU A 180 8.49 4.42 -12.60
C LEU A 180 9.43 4.61 -13.80
N TRP A 181 10.50 5.36 -13.58
CA TRP A 181 11.50 5.60 -14.62
C TRP A 181 12.15 4.30 -15.09
N THR A 182 12.52 3.42 -14.16
CA THR A 182 13.11 2.12 -14.50
C THR A 182 12.16 1.27 -15.33
N GLU A 183 10.87 1.23 -14.98
CA GLU A 183 9.84 0.50 -15.73
C GLU A 183 9.69 1.02 -17.16
N GLN A 184 9.78 2.33 -17.37
CA GLN A 184 9.70 2.95 -18.70
C GLN A 184 10.92 2.68 -19.56
N HIS A 185 12.07 2.36 -18.97
CA HIS A 185 13.37 2.20 -19.64
C HIS A 185 13.92 0.76 -19.54
N LEU A 186 13.06 -0.25 -19.27
CA LEU A 186 13.48 -1.67 -19.13
C LEU A 186 14.20 -2.23 -20.37
N GLY A 187 13.95 -1.67 -21.56
CA GLY A 187 14.63 -2.07 -22.81
C GLY A 187 15.96 -1.37 -23.06
N GLU A 188 16.37 -0.44 -22.19
CA GLU A 188 17.55 0.38 -22.35
C GLU A 188 18.66 -0.02 -21.39
N LYS A 189 19.90 0.37 -21.71
CA LYS A 189 21.04 0.20 -20.79
C LYS A 189 21.01 1.31 -19.74
N ILE A 190 20.36 1.06 -18.62
CA ILE A 190 20.31 1.98 -17.49
C ILE A 190 21.40 1.65 -16.47
N SER A 191 21.93 2.68 -15.81
CA SER A 191 22.94 2.54 -14.76
C SER A 191 22.42 3.04 -13.40
N LEU A 192 23.08 2.60 -12.35
CA LEU A 192 22.82 3.09 -11.00
C LEU A 192 23.08 4.61 -10.87
N GLN A 193 24.00 5.15 -11.66
CA GLN A 193 24.26 6.59 -11.70
C GLN A 193 23.10 7.36 -12.31
N ASP A 194 22.45 6.82 -13.36
CA ASP A 194 21.30 7.45 -13.98
C ASP A 194 20.11 7.52 -13.00
N ALA A 195 19.88 6.42 -12.26
CA ALA A 195 18.85 6.39 -11.22
C ALA A 195 19.13 7.40 -10.08
N ALA A 196 20.39 7.52 -9.65
CA ALA A 196 20.78 8.49 -8.63
C ALA A 196 20.61 9.94 -9.12
N ASN A 197 21.03 10.23 -10.36
CA ASN A 197 20.91 11.53 -10.99
C ASN A 197 19.43 11.98 -11.13
N LEU A 198 18.54 11.04 -11.47
CA LEU A 198 17.10 11.28 -11.62
C LEU A 198 16.48 11.90 -10.37
N VAL A 199 16.99 11.56 -9.19
CA VAL A 199 16.49 12.04 -7.89
C VAL A 199 17.44 13.02 -7.20
N GLY A 200 18.50 13.45 -7.89
CA GLY A 200 19.44 14.43 -7.38
C GLY A 200 20.34 13.91 -6.25
N TYR A 201 20.60 12.61 -6.21
CA TYR A 201 21.41 11.99 -5.17
C TYR A 201 22.81 11.63 -5.69
N GLU A 202 23.78 11.67 -4.79
CA GLU A 202 25.08 11.04 -5.02
C GLU A 202 24.88 9.51 -5.01
N LYS A 203 25.63 8.78 -5.87
CA LYS A 203 25.46 7.35 -6.11
C LYS A 203 25.51 6.49 -4.84
N HIS A 204 26.48 6.72 -3.95
CA HIS A 204 26.60 5.94 -2.71
C HIS A 204 25.46 6.25 -1.73
N TYR A 205 25.06 7.52 -1.65
CA TYR A 205 23.93 7.93 -0.84
C TYR A 205 22.62 7.29 -1.35
N PHE A 206 22.42 7.31 -2.67
CA PHE A 206 21.30 6.65 -3.32
C PHE A 206 21.24 5.15 -2.98
N CYS A 207 22.37 4.43 -3.14
CA CYS A 207 22.46 3.01 -2.83
C CYS A 207 22.06 2.70 -1.38
N ASN A 208 22.57 3.47 -0.44
CA ASN A 208 22.26 3.27 0.97
C ASN A 208 20.79 3.54 1.28
N LYS A 209 20.23 4.60 0.73
CA LYS A 209 18.80 4.93 0.90
C LYS A 209 17.89 3.89 0.23
N PHE A 210 18.22 3.49 -0.99
CA PHE A 210 17.46 2.46 -1.71
C PHE A 210 17.42 1.15 -0.94
N LYS A 211 18.58 0.68 -0.41
CA LYS A 211 18.64 -0.54 0.42
C LYS A 211 17.84 -0.47 1.71
N ASN A 212 17.69 0.71 2.29
CA ASN A 212 16.92 0.89 3.52
C ASN A 212 15.40 0.97 3.27
N LEU A 213 14.98 1.27 2.04
CA LEU A 213 13.58 1.42 1.65
C LEU A 213 13.01 0.17 0.98
N THR A 214 13.87 -0.73 0.53
CA THR A 214 13.53 -1.98 -0.18
C THR A 214 14.03 -3.21 0.58
#